data_5a554c58baf29575d25805100ff71642
#
_entry.id   5a554c58baf29575d25805100ff71642
#
_cell.length_a   1.000
_cell.length_b   1.000
_cell.length_c   1.000
_cell.angle_alpha   90.00
_cell.angle_beta   90.00
_cell.angle_gamma   90.00
#
_symmetry.space_group_name_H-M   'P 1'
#
loop_
_entity.id
_entity.type
_entity.pdbx_description
1 polymer ?
#
loop_
_entity_poly.entity_id
_entity_poly.type
_entity_poly.pdbx_seq_one_letter_code
_entity_poly.pdbx_strand_id
1 'polypeptide(L)'
;MRTDQIQGLIDFLTSSPTPFHATATLARRLEAAGYQRLDERESWSVQPGGRYYVTRNDSSLIAVRLGAQPLERGLRLVGAHTDSPCLKVKPQPELQRQGFWQLGVEVYGGMLMAPWFDRDLSLAGRVTFRADGRVQSRLIDFRKPLAIIPNLAIHLNREANQGWAINAQNELPPILAQVPAGERRDFRALLATRLQQEHGLNDAEVLDFELSFYDVQPAALVGLEDDFIAAARLDNLLSCYAGLEALLADEGDENAVLVCTDHEEVGSTSCCGADGPFLEQVLQRLLPAGDAFTRTLQRSLLISADNAHGVHPNYADKHDGNHGPKLNAGPVIKVNANQRYATSSETAAFFRDLCQREGVPVQSFVVRSDMGCGSTIGPITAGQLGVRTVDIGLPTFAMHSIRELAGSHDLGHLIKVLTAFYSSSELPL
;
A
#
# COMPACT_ATOMS: atom_id res chain seq x y z
N MET A 1 -6.58 9.42 21.76
CA MET A 1 -6.90 9.59 20.32
C MET A 1 -5.64 9.52 19.45
N ARG A 2 -4.67 10.47 19.50
CA ARG A 2 -3.42 10.39 18.68
C ARG A 2 -2.61 9.12 18.94
N THR A 3 -2.34 8.78 20.19
CA THR A 3 -1.56 7.61 20.59
C THR A 3 -2.21 6.32 20.11
N ASP A 4 -3.52 6.20 20.19
CA ASP A 4 -4.27 5.02 19.78
C ASP A 4 -4.25 4.85 18.27
N GLN A 5 -4.36 5.93 17.49
CA GLN A 5 -4.26 5.89 16.03
C GLN A 5 -2.87 5.48 15.55
N ILE A 6 -1.81 6.00 16.19
CA ILE A 6 -0.43 5.62 15.88
C ILE A 6 -0.18 4.15 16.22
N GLN A 7 -0.62 3.70 17.40
CA GLN A 7 -0.49 2.30 17.79
C GLN A 7 -1.26 1.39 16.81
N GLY A 8 -2.46 1.77 16.43
CA GLY A 8 -3.25 1.05 15.42
C GLY A 8 -2.56 0.97 14.07
N LEU A 9 -1.86 2.04 13.63
CA LEU A 9 -1.05 2.01 12.41
C LEU A 9 0.16 1.06 12.57
N ILE A 10 0.87 1.11 13.69
CA ILE A 10 1.99 0.22 13.99
C ILE A 10 1.55 -1.25 13.94
N ASP A 11 0.43 -1.57 14.56
CA ASP A 11 -0.14 -2.92 14.56
C ASP A 11 -0.57 -3.37 13.15
N PHE A 12 -1.15 -2.44 12.38
CA PHE A 12 -1.52 -2.67 10.98
C PHE A 12 -0.29 -2.95 10.11
N LEU A 13 0.75 -2.12 10.19
CA LEU A 13 2.01 -2.30 9.46
C LEU A 13 2.70 -3.62 9.83
N THR A 14 2.73 -3.95 11.11
CA THR A 14 3.32 -5.19 11.63
C THR A 14 2.58 -6.43 11.08
N SER A 15 1.25 -6.35 10.97
CA SER A 15 0.41 -7.43 10.47
C SER A 15 0.34 -7.49 8.93
N SER A 16 0.99 -6.58 8.22
CA SER A 16 0.85 -6.37 6.78
C SER A 16 2.21 -6.40 6.05
N PRO A 17 3.01 -7.48 6.16
CA PRO A 17 4.31 -7.55 5.50
C PRO A 17 4.24 -7.64 3.96
N THR A 18 3.10 -8.00 3.39
CA THR A 18 2.87 -8.09 1.93
C THR A 18 1.47 -7.59 1.58
N PRO A 19 1.16 -7.29 0.29
CA PRO A 19 -0.19 -6.91 -0.15
C PRO A 19 -1.28 -7.90 0.29
N PHE A 20 -0.98 -9.19 0.25
CA PHE A 20 -1.91 -10.24 0.71
C PHE A 20 -2.24 -10.11 2.20
N HIS A 21 -1.25 -9.86 3.03
CA HIS A 21 -1.43 -9.66 4.47
C HIS A 21 -2.13 -8.34 4.78
N ALA A 22 -1.83 -7.27 4.02
CA ALA A 22 -2.51 -5.99 4.14
C ALA A 22 -4.01 -6.14 3.85
N THR A 23 -4.35 -6.78 2.72
CA THR A 23 -5.73 -7.07 2.34
C THR A 23 -6.45 -7.94 3.37
N ALA A 24 -5.81 -9.00 3.86
CA ALA A 24 -6.37 -9.85 4.91
C ALA A 24 -6.59 -9.09 6.23
N THR A 25 -5.70 -8.15 6.57
CA THR A 25 -5.82 -7.33 7.78
C THR A 25 -6.93 -6.29 7.65
N LEU A 26 -7.04 -5.62 6.48
CA LEU A 26 -8.16 -4.73 6.16
C LEU A 26 -9.50 -5.47 6.24
N ALA A 27 -9.59 -6.67 5.62
CA ALA A 27 -10.80 -7.49 5.62
C ALA A 27 -11.23 -7.88 7.04
N ARG A 28 -10.31 -8.37 7.88
CA ARG A 28 -10.61 -8.70 9.29
C ARG A 28 -11.14 -7.51 10.09
N ARG A 29 -10.59 -6.31 9.88
CA ARG A 29 -11.06 -5.10 10.56
C ARG A 29 -12.44 -4.67 10.06
N LEU A 30 -12.71 -4.79 8.77
CA LEU A 30 -14.03 -4.56 8.19
C LEU A 30 -15.05 -5.56 8.73
N GLU A 31 -14.74 -6.84 8.78
CA GLU A 31 -15.60 -7.89 9.35
C GLU A 31 -15.93 -7.61 10.81
N ALA A 32 -14.93 -7.24 11.61
CA ALA A 32 -15.12 -6.85 13.01
C ALA A 32 -16.04 -5.63 13.18
N ALA A 33 -16.11 -4.74 12.16
CA ALA A 33 -17.01 -3.60 12.09
C ALA A 33 -18.37 -3.90 11.41
N GLY A 34 -18.67 -5.17 11.13
CA GLY A 34 -19.95 -5.62 10.57
C GLY A 34 -20.07 -5.52 9.06
N TYR A 35 -18.98 -5.35 8.33
CA TYR A 35 -18.96 -5.43 6.88
C TYR A 35 -19.11 -6.89 6.42
N GLN A 36 -19.91 -7.11 5.41
CA GLN A 36 -20.16 -8.43 4.82
C GLN A 36 -19.30 -8.61 3.55
N ARG A 37 -18.62 -9.75 3.45
CA ARG A 37 -17.89 -10.10 2.24
C ARG A 37 -18.86 -10.46 1.11
N LEU A 38 -18.62 -9.89 -0.06
CA LEU A 38 -19.31 -10.27 -1.31
C LEU A 38 -18.36 -11.08 -2.18
N ASP A 39 -18.80 -12.25 -2.65
CA ASP A 39 -18.06 -13.05 -3.63
C ASP A 39 -18.38 -12.56 -5.04
N GLU A 40 -17.36 -12.27 -5.84
CA GLU A 40 -17.53 -11.81 -7.22
C GLU A 40 -18.17 -12.86 -8.15
N ARG A 41 -18.11 -14.13 -7.76
CA ARG A 41 -18.72 -15.26 -8.51
C ARG A 41 -20.21 -15.44 -8.23
N GLU A 42 -20.73 -14.78 -7.20
CA GLU A 42 -22.12 -14.91 -6.76
C GLU A 42 -22.92 -13.64 -7.11
N SER A 43 -24.24 -13.77 -7.15
CA SER A 43 -25.14 -12.61 -7.26
C SER A 43 -25.16 -11.82 -5.96
N TRP A 44 -25.15 -10.49 -6.03
CA TRP A 44 -25.17 -9.64 -4.85
C TRP A 44 -26.58 -9.12 -4.56
N SER A 45 -26.94 -9.14 -3.27
CA SER A 45 -28.15 -8.50 -2.76
C SER A 45 -27.75 -7.43 -1.76
N VAL A 46 -27.49 -6.22 -2.25
CA VAL A 46 -27.07 -5.07 -1.44
C VAL A 46 -28.28 -4.23 -1.04
N GLN A 47 -28.24 -3.65 0.17
CA GLN A 47 -29.32 -2.84 0.71
C GLN A 47 -28.83 -1.46 1.13
N PRO A 48 -29.66 -0.41 1.08
CA PRO A 48 -29.34 0.87 1.73
C PRO A 48 -28.99 0.65 3.20
N GLY A 49 -27.99 1.38 3.70
CA GLY A 49 -27.41 1.21 5.03
C GLY A 49 -26.47 0.01 5.17
N GLY A 50 -26.30 -0.80 4.12
CA GLY A 50 -25.46 -1.99 4.14
C GLY A 50 -23.96 -1.66 4.06
N ARG A 51 -23.16 -2.55 4.64
CA ARG A 51 -21.70 -2.46 4.69
C ARG A 51 -21.11 -3.71 4.06
N TYR A 52 -20.36 -3.54 2.98
CA TYR A 52 -19.86 -4.63 2.15
C TYR A 52 -18.40 -4.46 1.82
N TYR A 53 -17.70 -5.57 1.55
CA TYR A 53 -16.38 -5.54 0.94
C TYR A 53 -16.17 -6.68 -0.05
N VAL A 54 -15.30 -6.44 -1.00
CA VAL A 54 -14.90 -7.38 -2.06
C VAL A 54 -13.37 -7.46 -2.08
N THR A 55 -12.82 -8.64 -2.29
CA THR A 55 -11.37 -8.81 -2.51
C THR A 55 -11.12 -9.43 -3.89
N ARG A 56 -10.06 -9.01 -4.57
CA ARG A 56 -9.60 -9.63 -5.80
C ARG A 56 -8.12 -10.01 -5.67
N ASN A 57 -7.77 -11.20 -6.13
CA ASN A 57 -6.43 -11.81 -5.98
C ASN A 57 -5.94 -11.92 -4.52
N ASP A 58 -6.80 -11.69 -3.53
CA ASP A 58 -6.47 -11.56 -2.11
C ASP A 58 -5.40 -10.48 -1.81
N SER A 59 -5.12 -9.59 -2.75
CA SER A 59 -4.14 -8.49 -2.63
C SER A 59 -4.73 -7.10 -2.86
N SER A 60 -5.97 -7.02 -3.34
CA SER A 60 -6.73 -5.77 -3.49
C SER A 60 -8.09 -5.88 -2.83
N LEU A 61 -8.61 -4.75 -2.33
CA LEU A 61 -9.86 -4.70 -1.59
C LEU A 61 -10.67 -3.44 -1.95
N ILE A 62 -11.98 -3.60 -2.08
CA ILE A 62 -12.94 -2.50 -2.15
C ILE A 62 -13.93 -2.67 -1.01
N ALA A 63 -14.05 -1.66 -0.14
CA ALA A 63 -15.06 -1.61 0.91
C ALA A 63 -16.11 -0.54 0.57
N VAL A 64 -17.36 -0.84 0.78
CA VAL A 64 -18.49 0.02 0.45
C VAL A 64 -19.41 0.14 1.65
N ARG A 65 -19.71 1.36 2.06
CA ARG A 65 -20.81 1.68 2.96
C ARG A 65 -21.90 2.40 2.16
N LEU A 66 -23.03 1.76 2.00
CA LEU A 66 -24.21 2.37 1.38
C LEU A 66 -24.95 3.18 2.46
N GLY A 67 -25.07 4.47 2.22
CA GLY A 67 -25.85 5.35 3.08
C GLY A 67 -27.36 5.24 2.85
N ALA A 68 -28.12 6.10 3.51
CA ALA A 68 -29.56 6.25 3.26
C ALA A 68 -29.87 7.04 1.98
N GLN A 69 -28.87 7.77 1.45
CA GLN A 69 -29.03 8.59 0.25
C GLN A 69 -29.04 7.74 -1.02
N PRO A 70 -29.83 8.14 -2.04
CA PRO A 70 -29.79 7.46 -3.33
C PRO A 70 -28.38 7.41 -3.94
N LEU A 71 -28.02 6.29 -4.55
CA LEU A 71 -26.72 6.10 -5.20
C LEU A 71 -26.46 7.14 -6.27
N GLU A 72 -27.49 7.64 -6.94
CA GLU A 72 -27.41 8.69 -7.96
C GLU A 72 -26.92 10.04 -7.45
N ARG A 73 -26.84 10.24 -6.14
CA ARG A 73 -26.17 11.43 -5.54
C ARG A 73 -24.65 11.39 -5.63
N GLY A 74 -24.10 10.28 -6.07
CA GLY A 74 -22.66 10.07 -6.24
C GLY A 74 -22.01 9.39 -5.03
N LEU A 75 -20.75 9.03 -5.23
CA LEU A 75 -19.92 8.29 -4.27
C LEU A 75 -18.77 9.16 -3.76
N ARG A 76 -18.42 8.97 -2.49
CA ARG A 76 -17.20 9.50 -1.87
C ARG A 76 -16.17 8.38 -1.89
N LEU A 77 -15.25 8.44 -2.84
CA LEU A 77 -14.24 7.40 -3.02
C LEU A 77 -12.90 7.85 -2.44
N VAL A 78 -12.27 6.97 -1.68
CA VAL A 78 -10.86 7.12 -1.28
C VAL A 78 -10.10 5.96 -1.87
N GLY A 79 -9.03 6.23 -2.60
CA GLY A 79 -8.17 5.24 -3.24
C GLY A 79 -6.77 5.27 -2.65
N ALA A 80 -6.18 4.08 -2.44
CA ALA A 80 -4.81 3.86 -1.99
C ALA A 80 -4.27 2.56 -2.60
N HIS A 81 -3.01 2.19 -2.34
CA HIS A 81 -2.46 0.91 -2.80
C HIS A 81 -1.85 0.08 -1.67
N THR A 82 -1.86 -1.24 -1.85
CA THR A 82 -1.46 -2.22 -0.83
C THR A 82 -0.02 -2.68 -0.96
N ASP A 83 0.57 -2.51 -2.14
CA ASP A 83 1.94 -2.92 -2.45
C ASP A 83 2.97 -1.87 -2.05
N SER A 84 4.21 -2.30 -1.96
CA SER A 84 5.39 -1.46 -1.66
C SER A 84 6.61 -2.10 -2.28
N PRO A 85 7.66 -1.34 -2.64
CA PRO A 85 8.88 -1.89 -3.20
C PRO A 85 9.55 -2.90 -2.27
N CYS A 86 9.95 -4.04 -2.82
CA CYS A 86 10.52 -5.14 -2.05
C CYS A 86 11.37 -6.10 -2.89
N LEU A 87 11.95 -7.11 -2.24
CA LEU A 87 12.62 -8.24 -2.90
C LEU A 87 11.67 -9.42 -2.97
N LYS A 88 11.21 -9.76 -4.17
CA LYS A 88 10.39 -10.96 -4.44
C LYS A 88 11.26 -12.18 -4.71
N VAL A 89 10.89 -13.33 -4.16
CA VAL A 89 11.59 -14.60 -4.38
C VAL A 89 11.28 -15.13 -5.77
N LYS A 90 12.30 -15.53 -6.51
CA LYS A 90 12.16 -16.11 -7.86
C LYS A 90 11.53 -17.51 -7.81
N PRO A 91 10.86 -17.98 -8.90
CA PRO A 91 10.19 -19.29 -8.92
C PRO A 91 11.10 -20.49 -8.67
N GLN A 92 12.38 -20.41 -9.07
CA GLN A 92 13.44 -21.38 -8.78
C GLN A 92 14.59 -20.65 -8.08
N PRO A 93 14.46 -20.43 -6.76
CA PRO A 93 15.28 -19.44 -6.07
C PRO A 93 16.59 -19.98 -5.51
N GLU A 94 16.76 -21.31 -5.40
CA GLU A 94 17.88 -21.91 -4.68
C GLU A 94 19.22 -21.58 -5.36
N LEU A 95 20.08 -20.91 -4.60
CA LEU A 95 21.48 -20.66 -4.96
C LEU A 95 22.37 -21.25 -3.86
N GLN A 96 23.42 -21.95 -4.25
CA GLN A 96 24.43 -22.43 -3.33
C GLN A 96 25.80 -21.98 -3.80
N ARG A 97 26.40 -21.06 -3.04
CA ARG A 97 27.69 -20.44 -3.38
C ARG A 97 28.58 -20.43 -2.14
N GLN A 98 29.82 -20.89 -2.29
CA GLN A 98 30.85 -20.86 -1.23
C GLN A 98 30.38 -21.46 0.13
N GLY A 99 29.53 -22.51 0.10
CA GLY A 99 29.00 -23.13 1.30
C GLY A 99 27.82 -22.38 1.96
N PHE A 100 27.26 -21.38 1.28
CA PHE A 100 26.07 -20.66 1.75
C PHE A 100 24.86 -20.97 0.87
N TRP A 101 23.70 -21.11 1.50
CA TRP A 101 22.41 -21.19 0.84
C TRP A 101 21.80 -19.79 0.76
N GLN A 102 21.45 -19.40 -0.45
CA GLN A 102 20.85 -18.10 -0.77
C GLN A 102 19.58 -18.30 -1.59
N LEU A 103 18.72 -17.29 -1.62
CA LEU A 103 17.59 -17.26 -2.54
C LEU A 103 17.80 -16.17 -3.60
N GLY A 104 17.56 -16.54 -4.86
CA GLY A 104 17.48 -15.60 -5.97
C GLY A 104 16.22 -14.73 -5.84
N VAL A 105 16.39 -13.42 -6.05
CA VAL A 105 15.31 -12.43 -5.89
C VAL A 105 15.17 -11.56 -7.13
N GLU A 106 13.99 -10.98 -7.30
CA GLU A 106 13.68 -9.87 -8.20
C GLU A 106 13.41 -8.61 -7.39
N VAL A 107 13.85 -7.48 -7.90
CA VAL A 107 13.48 -6.16 -7.38
C VAL A 107 12.07 -5.83 -7.87
N TYR A 108 11.16 -5.61 -6.95
CA TYR A 108 9.79 -5.17 -7.21
C TYR A 108 9.69 -3.65 -6.97
N GLY A 109 9.20 -2.90 -7.98
CA GLY A 109 9.06 -1.45 -7.91
C GLY A 109 10.37 -0.66 -7.93
N GLY A 110 10.26 0.62 -7.66
CA GLY A 110 11.38 1.58 -7.65
C GLY A 110 12.17 1.59 -6.34
N MET A 111 12.65 0.45 -5.86
CA MET A 111 13.27 0.25 -4.55
C MET A 111 14.60 0.99 -4.39
N LEU A 112 14.83 1.63 -3.23
CA LEU A 112 16.16 2.01 -2.77
C LEU A 112 16.91 0.76 -2.29
N MET A 113 17.89 0.27 -3.06
CA MET A 113 18.57 -1.01 -2.79
C MET A 113 19.56 -0.95 -1.61
N ALA A 114 20.30 0.15 -1.47
CA ALA A 114 21.35 0.25 -0.45
C ALA A 114 20.86 0.03 1.00
N PRO A 115 19.69 0.53 1.43
CA PRO A 115 19.17 0.31 2.79
C PRO A 115 18.82 -1.15 3.12
N TRP A 116 18.76 -2.04 2.14
CA TRP A 116 18.46 -3.47 2.35
C TRP A 116 19.64 -4.27 2.87
N PHE A 117 20.85 -3.77 2.68
CA PHE A 117 22.05 -4.42 3.23
C PHE A 117 22.08 -4.33 4.76
N ASP A 118 22.62 -5.36 5.39
CA ASP A 118 22.82 -5.50 6.84
C ASP A 118 21.52 -5.47 7.66
N ARG A 119 20.37 -5.73 7.01
CA ARG A 119 19.07 -5.83 7.69
C ARG A 119 18.72 -7.25 8.03
N ASP A 120 18.06 -7.42 9.16
CA ASP A 120 17.45 -8.68 9.58
C ASP A 120 16.15 -8.92 8.78
N LEU A 121 16.21 -9.80 7.79
CA LEU A 121 15.11 -10.04 6.86
C LEU A 121 14.30 -11.27 7.26
N SER A 122 12.99 -11.14 7.17
CA SER A 122 12.03 -12.26 7.21
C SER A 122 11.38 -12.45 5.84
N LEU A 123 10.53 -13.46 5.73
CA LEU A 123 9.85 -13.85 4.49
C LEU A 123 8.36 -14.07 4.76
N ALA A 124 7.52 -13.50 3.91
CA ALA A 124 6.07 -13.64 3.98
C ALA A 124 5.44 -13.64 2.58
N GLY A 125 4.21 -14.13 2.48
CA GLY A 125 3.43 -14.08 1.25
C GLY A 125 2.44 -15.23 1.13
N ARG A 126 2.04 -15.52 -0.12
CA ARG A 126 1.10 -16.57 -0.46
C ARG A 126 1.83 -17.81 -0.96
N VAL A 127 1.47 -18.98 -0.45
CA VAL A 127 1.93 -20.28 -0.94
C VAL A 127 0.73 -21.04 -1.50
N THR A 128 0.88 -21.53 -2.73
CA THR A 128 -0.11 -22.35 -3.43
C THR A 128 0.36 -23.81 -3.42
N PHE A 129 -0.50 -24.70 -2.96
CA PHE A 129 -0.17 -26.10 -2.74
C PHE A 129 -1.34 -27.01 -3.09
N ARG A 130 -1.06 -28.30 -3.25
CA ARG A 130 -2.06 -29.36 -3.38
C ARG A 130 -2.20 -30.06 -2.04
N ALA A 131 -3.44 -30.18 -1.56
CA ALA A 131 -3.83 -31.02 -0.44
C ALA A 131 -5.25 -31.57 -0.71
N ASP A 132 -5.52 -32.81 -0.30
CA ASP A 132 -6.81 -33.50 -0.50
C ASP A 132 -7.27 -33.46 -1.97
N GLY A 133 -6.35 -33.56 -2.92
CA GLY A 133 -6.60 -33.54 -4.36
C GLY A 133 -7.01 -32.17 -4.92
N ARG A 134 -6.94 -31.09 -4.13
CA ARG A 134 -7.33 -29.73 -4.52
C ARG A 134 -6.15 -28.75 -4.45
N VAL A 135 -6.10 -27.82 -5.39
CA VAL A 135 -5.18 -26.69 -5.34
C VAL A 135 -5.77 -25.61 -4.42
N GLN A 136 -4.99 -25.18 -3.45
CA GLN A 136 -5.38 -24.21 -2.43
C GLN A 136 -4.23 -23.25 -2.18
N SER A 137 -4.51 -22.11 -1.55
CA SER A 137 -3.49 -21.14 -1.13
C SER A 137 -3.64 -20.80 0.35
N ARG A 138 -2.51 -20.50 1.01
CA ARG A 138 -2.47 -19.94 2.36
C ARG A 138 -1.40 -18.86 2.44
N LEU A 139 -1.63 -17.90 3.31
CA LEU A 139 -0.60 -16.93 3.68
C LEU A 139 0.33 -17.55 4.72
N ILE A 140 1.62 -17.28 4.59
CA ILE A 140 2.63 -17.63 5.58
C ILE A 140 3.46 -16.39 5.92
N ASP A 141 3.96 -16.38 7.17
CA ASP A 141 4.86 -15.33 7.64
C ASP A 141 5.84 -15.91 8.67
N PHE A 142 7.14 -15.88 8.36
CA PHE A 142 8.16 -16.44 9.28
C PHE A 142 8.36 -15.63 10.55
N ARG A 143 8.13 -14.33 10.53
CA ARG A 143 8.13 -13.40 11.69
C ARG A 143 9.43 -13.33 12.49
N LYS A 144 10.50 -13.88 11.98
CA LYS A 144 11.80 -13.91 12.65
C LYS A 144 12.91 -13.56 11.65
N PRO A 145 14.07 -13.10 12.10
CA PRO A 145 15.24 -12.99 11.25
C PRO A 145 15.56 -14.34 10.60
N LEU A 146 15.41 -14.41 9.29
CA LEU A 146 15.59 -15.62 8.49
C LEU A 146 16.76 -15.49 7.54
N ALA A 147 17.04 -14.29 7.08
CA ALA A 147 18.03 -14.01 6.05
C ALA A 147 18.67 -12.64 6.24
N ILE A 148 19.80 -12.44 5.60
CA ILE A 148 20.53 -11.17 5.59
C ILE A 148 21.24 -11.00 4.25
N ILE A 149 21.40 -9.74 3.80
CA ILE A 149 22.26 -9.36 2.68
C ILE A 149 23.46 -8.61 3.30
N PRO A 150 24.58 -9.27 3.60
CA PRO A 150 25.70 -8.59 4.22
C PRO A 150 26.42 -7.69 3.21
N ASN A 151 26.79 -6.49 3.64
CA ASN A 151 27.70 -5.65 2.88
C ASN A 151 29.07 -6.33 2.73
N LEU A 152 29.75 -6.01 1.63
CA LEU A 152 31.16 -6.35 1.50
C LEU A 152 32.00 -5.39 2.39
N ALA A 153 32.96 -5.94 3.13
CA ALA A 153 33.80 -5.14 3.99
C ALA A 153 34.49 -4.00 3.22
N ILE A 154 34.57 -2.81 3.82
CA ILE A 154 35.13 -1.61 3.18
C ILE A 154 36.56 -1.85 2.62
N HIS A 155 37.32 -2.76 3.22
CA HIS A 155 38.66 -3.12 2.75
C HIS A 155 38.70 -3.82 1.39
N LEU A 156 37.55 -4.46 1.03
CA LEU A 156 37.38 -5.17 -0.25
C LEU A 156 36.56 -4.36 -1.24
N ASN A 157 35.82 -3.32 -0.79
CA ASN A 157 35.06 -2.38 -1.61
C ASN A 157 35.34 -0.95 -1.19
N ARG A 158 36.54 -0.44 -1.55
CA ARG A 158 37.00 0.90 -1.15
C ARG A 158 36.19 2.04 -1.77
N GLU A 159 35.44 1.75 -2.85
CA GLU A 159 34.63 2.72 -3.56
C GLU A 159 33.17 2.77 -3.03
N ALA A 160 32.83 1.99 -2.02
CA ALA A 160 31.48 1.90 -1.47
C ALA A 160 30.85 3.27 -1.15
N ASN A 161 31.66 4.24 -0.68
CA ASN A 161 31.21 5.60 -0.36
C ASN A 161 31.40 6.61 -1.52
N GLN A 162 31.74 6.17 -2.71
CA GLN A 162 32.06 7.02 -3.86
C GLN A 162 31.11 6.83 -5.05
N GLY A 163 29.90 6.29 -4.83
CA GLY A 163 28.91 6.07 -5.87
C GLY A 163 28.82 4.62 -6.38
N TRP A 164 28.90 3.65 -5.48
CA TRP A 164 28.75 2.23 -5.80
C TRP A 164 27.41 1.95 -6.47
N ALA A 165 27.47 1.36 -7.68
CA ALA A 165 26.31 0.87 -8.42
C ALA A 165 26.01 -0.58 -8.04
N ILE A 166 24.93 -0.81 -7.32
CA ILE A 166 24.52 -2.14 -6.86
C ILE A 166 24.02 -2.98 -8.01
N ASN A 167 24.60 -4.16 -8.20
CA ASN A 167 24.09 -5.15 -9.17
C ASN A 167 23.07 -6.07 -8.49
N ALA A 168 21.79 -5.85 -8.79
CA ALA A 168 20.69 -6.59 -8.17
C ALA A 168 20.78 -8.12 -8.35
N GLN A 169 21.27 -8.61 -9.50
CA GLN A 169 21.36 -10.04 -9.76
C GLN A 169 22.43 -10.75 -8.92
N ASN A 170 23.53 -10.07 -8.66
CA ASN A 170 24.70 -10.69 -8.02
C ASN A 170 24.82 -10.38 -6.53
N GLU A 171 24.34 -9.21 -6.09
CA GLU A 171 24.62 -8.66 -4.77
C GLU A 171 23.43 -8.71 -3.82
N LEU A 172 22.20 -8.81 -4.33
CA LEU A 172 20.99 -8.84 -3.51
C LEU A 172 20.51 -10.23 -3.04
N PRO A 173 20.97 -11.39 -3.56
CA PRO A 173 20.49 -12.68 -3.04
C PRO A 173 20.79 -12.84 -1.54
N PRO A 174 19.75 -12.88 -0.66
CA PRO A 174 19.93 -12.98 0.78
C PRO A 174 20.51 -14.34 1.18
N ILE A 175 21.35 -14.37 2.19
CA ILE A 175 21.91 -15.58 2.79
C ILE A 175 20.96 -16.08 3.86
N LEU A 176 20.58 -17.37 3.78
CA LEU A 176 19.70 -18.03 4.75
C LEU A 176 20.44 -18.98 5.70
N ALA A 177 21.50 -19.66 5.21
CA ALA A 177 22.21 -20.63 6.01
C ALA A 177 23.60 -20.95 5.46
N GLN A 178 24.47 -21.49 6.31
CA GLN A 178 25.61 -22.31 5.86
C GLN A 178 25.14 -23.73 5.56
N VAL A 179 25.70 -24.34 4.52
CA VAL A 179 25.36 -25.70 4.10
C VAL A 179 26.65 -26.52 3.96
N PRO A 180 26.76 -27.67 4.65
CA PRO A 180 27.90 -28.56 4.49
C PRO A 180 28.13 -28.99 3.06
N ALA A 181 29.38 -29.32 2.73
CA ALA A 181 29.74 -29.77 1.40
C ALA A 181 28.94 -31.05 1.02
N GLY A 182 28.30 -31.01 -0.15
CA GLY A 182 27.51 -32.15 -0.67
C GLY A 182 26.05 -32.16 -0.21
N GLU A 183 25.66 -31.32 0.75
CA GLU A 183 24.25 -31.14 1.12
C GLU A 183 23.54 -30.14 0.20
N ARG A 184 22.23 -30.31 0.00
CA ARG A 184 21.36 -29.37 -0.67
C ARG A 184 20.18 -29.05 0.21
N ARG A 185 19.71 -27.81 0.15
CA ARG A 185 18.47 -27.38 0.79
C ARG A 185 17.35 -27.26 -0.24
N ASP A 186 16.16 -27.62 0.16
CA ASP A 186 14.95 -27.54 -0.68
C ASP A 186 14.05 -26.44 -0.11
N PHE A 187 13.80 -25.42 -0.91
CA PHE A 187 12.98 -24.28 -0.49
C PHE A 187 11.51 -24.66 -0.39
N ARG A 188 11.00 -25.51 -1.28
CA ARG A 188 9.61 -25.97 -1.20
C ARG A 188 9.37 -26.85 0.03
N ALA A 189 10.33 -27.65 0.44
CA ALA A 189 10.26 -28.40 1.69
C ALA A 189 10.23 -27.48 2.93
N LEU A 190 11.00 -26.37 2.90
CA LEU A 190 10.91 -25.34 3.95
C LEU A 190 9.50 -24.72 4.02
N LEU A 191 8.90 -24.40 2.87
CA LEU A 191 7.55 -23.85 2.79
C LEU A 191 6.48 -24.86 3.27
N ALA A 192 6.60 -26.13 2.90
CA ALA A 192 5.72 -27.20 3.38
C ALA A 192 5.79 -27.33 4.92
N THR A 193 7.00 -27.27 5.49
CA THR A 193 7.20 -27.25 6.95
C THR A 193 6.51 -26.04 7.58
N ARG A 194 6.59 -24.86 6.95
CA ARG A 194 5.93 -23.65 7.46
C ARG A 194 4.41 -23.75 7.37
N LEU A 195 3.86 -24.30 6.29
CA LEU A 195 2.42 -24.59 6.17
C LEU A 195 1.92 -25.54 7.26
N GLN A 196 2.70 -26.57 7.58
CA GLN A 196 2.39 -27.47 8.69
C GLN A 196 2.36 -26.72 10.04
N GLN A 197 3.37 -25.89 10.32
CA GLN A 197 3.47 -25.15 11.59
C GLN A 197 2.37 -24.10 11.77
N GLU A 198 1.98 -23.36 10.73
CA GLU A 198 0.99 -22.29 10.83
C GLU A 198 -0.45 -22.75 10.63
N HIS A 199 -0.66 -23.78 9.81
CA HIS A 199 -2.00 -24.18 9.36
C HIS A 199 -2.34 -25.65 9.66
N GLY A 200 -1.40 -26.42 10.23
CA GLY A 200 -1.63 -27.86 10.52
C GLY A 200 -1.69 -28.74 9.27
N LEU A 201 -1.18 -28.26 8.12
CA LEU A 201 -1.22 -28.98 6.83
C LEU A 201 -0.04 -29.94 6.72
N ASN A 202 -0.27 -31.25 6.96
CA ASN A 202 0.80 -32.24 6.98
C ASN A 202 1.22 -32.76 5.60
N ASP A 203 0.30 -32.78 4.61
CA ASP A 203 0.49 -33.39 3.30
C ASP A 203 0.42 -32.34 2.17
N ALA A 204 0.85 -31.11 2.44
CA ALA A 204 0.85 -30.03 1.45
C ALA A 204 2.01 -30.19 0.47
N GLU A 205 1.70 -30.50 -0.79
CA GLU A 205 2.65 -30.43 -1.90
C GLU A 205 2.72 -28.99 -2.41
N VAL A 206 3.80 -28.28 -2.13
CA VAL A 206 3.98 -26.89 -2.58
C VAL A 206 4.18 -26.85 -4.09
N LEU A 207 3.25 -26.21 -4.80
CA LEU A 207 3.28 -26.09 -6.26
C LEU A 207 3.95 -24.77 -6.69
N ASP A 208 3.56 -23.66 -6.07
CA ASP A 208 4.08 -22.33 -6.39
C ASP A 208 3.94 -21.37 -5.21
N PHE A 209 4.50 -20.16 -5.31
CA PHE A 209 4.47 -19.16 -4.26
C PHE A 209 4.66 -17.74 -4.80
N GLU A 210 4.18 -16.77 -4.04
CA GLU A 210 4.44 -15.34 -4.19
C GLU A 210 4.92 -14.82 -2.83
N LEU A 211 6.24 -14.77 -2.65
CA LEU A 211 6.88 -14.45 -1.39
C LEU A 211 7.80 -13.24 -1.52
N SER A 212 7.79 -12.38 -0.51
CA SER A 212 8.63 -11.20 -0.42
C SER A 212 9.41 -11.17 0.87
N PHE A 213 10.66 -10.72 0.80
CA PHE A 213 11.43 -10.39 1.98
C PHE A 213 10.95 -9.05 2.57
N TYR A 214 11.05 -8.93 3.88
CA TYR A 214 10.78 -7.71 4.62
C TYR A 214 11.69 -7.60 5.85
N ASP A 215 11.94 -6.36 6.32
CA ASP A 215 12.71 -6.09 7.53
C ASP A 215 11.88 -6.40 8.79
N VAL A 216 12.43 -7.16 9.72
CA VAL A 216 11.77 -7.46 11.00
C VAL A 216 11.85 -6.31 12.00
N GLN A 217 12.57 -5.24 11.70
CA GLN A 217 12.61 -4.08 12.56
C GLN A 217 11.20 -3.47 12.70
N PRO A 218 10.65 -3.39 13.91
CA PRO A 218 9.29 -2.89 14.10
C PRO A 218 9.17 -1.41 13.74
N ALA A 219 7.97 -1.00 13.37
CA ALA A 219 7.61 0.41 13.31
C ALA A 219 7.76 1.05 14.69
N ALA A 220 8.20 2.30 14.75
CA ALA A 220 8.44 2.99 16.00
C ALA A 220 8.23 4.50 15.85
N LEU A 221 7.85 5.14 16.97
CA LEU A 221 8.02 6.59 17.10
C LEU A 221 9.50 6.90 17.29
N VAL A 222 9.99 7.92 16.61
CA VAL A 222 11.38 8.40 16.67
C VAL A 222 11.43 9.92 16.77
N GLY A 223 12.53 10.45 17.30
CA GLY A 223 12.74 11.87 17.58
C GLY A 223 12.68 12.15 19.08
N LEU A 224 13.16 13.31 19.50
CA LEU A 224 13.17 13.70 20.93
C LEU A 224 11.75 13.88 21.49
N GLU A 225 10.82 14.29 20.66
CA GLU A 225 9.42 14.60 21.02
C GLU A 225 8.44 13.63 20.32
N ASP A 226 8.90 12.46 19.88
CA ASP A 226 8.09 11.49 19.13
C ASP A 226 7.42 12.08 17.87
N ASP A 227 8.12 12.99 17.19
CA ASP A 227 7.61 13.71 16.03
C ASP A 227 7.40 12.87 14.78
N PHE A 228 8.03 11.69 14.73
CA PHE A 228 8.08 10.90 13.51
C PHE A 228 7.68 9.45 13.75
N ILE A 229 7.07 8.86 12.72
CA ILE A 229 6.84 7.41 12.60
C ILE A 229 7.88 6.86 11.62
N ALA A 230 8.74 5.96 12.08
CA ALA A 230 9.68 5.25 11.24
C ALA A 230 9.23 3.81 11.01
N ALA A 231 8.98 3.44 9.78
CA ALA A 231 8.52 2.10 9.42
C ALA A 231 8.83 1.77 7.95
N ALA A 232 8.81 0.49 7.61
CA ALA A 232 8.72 0.05 6.22
C ALA A 232 7.27 0.20 5.71
N ARG A 233 7.09 0.37 4.40
CA ARG A 233 5.79 0.34 3.72
C ARG A 233 4.81 1.43 4.17
N LEU A 234 5.30 2.57 4.65
CA LEU A 234 4.44 3.73 4.88
C LEU A 234 3.81 4.17 3.55
N ASP A 235 4.57 4.11 2.48
CA ASP A 235 4.10 4.11 1.11
C ASP A 235 3.66 2.69 0.72
N ASN A 236 2.34 2.41 0.60
CA ASN A 236 1.22 3.34 0.87
C ASN A 236 0.24 2.77 1.91
N LEU A 237 0.72 1.85 2.78
CA LEU A 237 -0.10 1.27 3.84
C LEU A 237 -0.59 2.31 4.85
N LEU A 238 0.10 3.46 4.97
CA LEU A 238 -0.36 4.57 5.78
C LEU A 238 -1.69 5.12 5.27
N SER A 239 -1.83 5.33 3.95
CA SER A 239 -3.07 5.80 3.34
C SER A 239 -4.16 4.74 3.35
N CYS A 240 -3.82 3.45 3.16
CA CYS A 240 -4.77 2.34 3.33
C CYS A 240 -5.36 2.33 4.75
N TYR A 241 -4.51 2.47 5.76
CA TYR A 241 -4.94 2.53 7.16
C TYR A 241 -5.79 3.77 7.44
N ALA A 242 -5.35 4.95 7.02
CA ALA A 242 -6.09 6.20 7.23
C ALA A 242 -7.47 6.16 6.56
N GLY A 243 -7.56 5.65 5.33
CA GLY A 243 -8.82 5.49 4.61
C GLY A 243 -9.77 4.51 5.29
N LEU A 244 -9.25 3.40 5.83
CA LEU A 244 -10.03 2.44 6.61
C LEU A 244 -10.55 3.06 7.90
N GLU A 245 -9.68 3.71 8.70
CA GLU A 245 -10.09 4.35 9.96
C GLU A 245 -11.15 5.41 9.72
N ALA A 246 -10.99 6.21 8.67
CA ALA A 246 -11.97 7.21 8.29
C ALA A 246 -13.32 6.57 7.90
N LEU A 247 -13.30 5.48 7.12
CA LEU A 247 -14.51 4.76 6.73
C LEU A 247 -15.23 4.12 7.92
N LEU A 248 -14.47 3.59 8.88
CA LEU A 248 -15.03 2.99 10.09
C LEU A 248 -15.58 4.02 11.08
N ALA A 249 -14.99 5.22 11.12
CA ALA A 249 -15.43 6.32 11.98
C ALA A 249 -16.60 7.12 11.38
N ASP A 250 -16.88 6.94 10.08
CA ASP A 250 -17.94 7.68 9.40
C ASP A 250 -19.33 7.10 9.71
N GLU A 251 -20.20 7.95 10.26
CA GLU A 251 -21.60 7.66 10.58
C GLU A 251 -22.60 8.41 9.68
N GLY A 252 -22.09 9.05 8.60
CA GLY A 252 -22.91 9.83 7.67
C GLY A 252 -23.86 8.98 6.80
N ASP A 253 -24.80 9.64 6.15
CA ASP A 253 -25.82 9.02 5.30
C ASP A 253 -25.41 8.91 3.82
N GLU A 254 -24.20 9.38 3.48
CA GLU A 254 -23.69 9.39 2.10
C GLU A 254 -23.06 8.03 1.74
N ASN A 255 -22.91 7.76 0.45
CA ASN A 255 -22.32 6.52 -0.04
C ASN A 255 -20.78 6.62 -0.07
N ALA A 256 -20.10 5.83 0.73
CA ALA A 256 -18.65 5.87 0.92
C ALA A 256 -17.98 4.59 0.36
N VAL A 257 -16.85 4.76 -0.31
CA VAL A 257 -16.08 3.67 -0.91
C VAL A 257 -14.60 3.84 -0.59
N LEU A 258 -13.97 2.79 -0.05
CA LEU A 258 -12.53 2.69 0.07
C LEU A 258 -12.02 1.68 -0.95
N VAL A 259 -11.00 2.05 -1.73
CA VAL A 259 -10.36 1.21 -2.74
C VAL A 259 -8.89 1.09 -2.40
N CYS A 260 -8.40 -0.13 -2.18
CA CYS A 260 -6.98 -0.42 -1.96
C CYS A 260 -6.54 -1.43 -3.02
N THR A 261 -5.77 -0.98 -4.02
CA THR A 261 -5.34 -1.81 -5.16
C THR A 261 -3.90 -2.29 -4.99
N ASP A 262 -3.56 -3.39 -5.63
CA ASP A 262 -2.20 -3.91 -5.72
C ASP A 262 -1.51 -3.41 -7.01
N HIS A 263 -0.20 -3.60 -7.12
CA HIS A 263 0.62 -3.36 -8.32
C HIS A 263 0.78 -1.89 -8.74
N GLU A 264 0.53 -0.92 -7.85
CA GLU A 264 0.80 0.49 -8.14
C GLU A 264 2.26 0.72 -8.52
N GLU A 265 3.16 0.15 -7.73
CA GLU A 265 4.62 0.32 -7.81
C GLU A 265 5.25 -0.22 -9.12
N VAL A 266 4.46 -0.97 -9.89
CA VAL A 266 4.86 -1.54 -11.18
C VAL A 266 3.92 -1.15 -12.33
N GLY A 267 3.12 -0.10 -12.14
CA GLY A 267 2.31 0.53 -13.19
C GLY A 267 0.85 0.09 -13.24
N SER A 268 0.31 -0.54 -12.20
CA SER A 268 -1.12 -0.84 -12.01
C SER A 268 -1.78 -1.78 -13.03
N THR A 269 -1.06 -2.25 -14.06
CA THR A 269 -1.62 -3.08 -15.15
C THR A 269 -1.75 -4.54 -14.70
N SER A 270 -2.89 -4.87 -14.09
CA SER A 270 -3.25 -6.23 -13.69
C SER A 270 -4.75 -6.37 -13.46
N CYS A 271 -5.25 -7.58 -13.25
CA CYS A 271 -6.68 -7.81 -12.98
C CYS A 271 -7.17 -7.16 -11.67
N CYS A 272 -6.27 -6.84 -10.74
CA CYS A 272 -6.56 -6.26 -9.42
C CYS A 272 -5.90 -4.89 -9.19
N GLY A 273 -5.04 -4.43 -10.11
CA GLY A 273 -4.46 -3.08 -10.10
C GLY A 273 -5.45 -2.00 -10.50
N ALA A 274 -5.07 -0.75 -10.30
CA ALA A 274 -5.94 0.40 -10.63
C ALA A 274 -6.20 0.55 -12.14
N ASP A 275 -5.28 0.08 -13.00
CA ASP A 275 -5.47 0.01 -14.46
C ASP A 275 -6.26 -1.23 -14.90
N GLY A 276 -6.70 -2.06 -13.95
CA GLY A 276 -7.53 -3.23 -14.19
C GLY A 276 -9.02 -2.94 -14.02
N PRO A 277 -9.88 -3.92 -14.32
CA PRO A 277 -11.33 -3.74 -14.31
C PRO A 277 -11.96 -3.84 -12.91
N PHE A 278 -11.19 -4.00 -11.84
CA PHE A 278 -11.72 -4.36 -10.52
C PHE A 278 -12.73 -3.33 -10.00
N LEU A 279 -12.33 -2.06 -9.93
CA LEU A 279 -13.21 -1.00 -9.41
C LEU A 279 -14.42 -0.81 -10.31
N GLU A 280 -14.22 -0.74 -11.63
CA GLU A 280 -15.32 -0.56 -12.58
C GLU A 280 -16.38 -1.67 -12.46
N GLN A 281 -15.94 -2.94 -12.43
CA GLN A 281 -16.85 -4.09 -12.33
C GLN A 281 -17.61 -4.14 -11.01
N VAL A 282 -16.98 -3.76 -9.89
CA VAL A 282 -17.66 -3.64 -8.60
C VAL A 282 -18.71 -2.54 -8.66
N LEU A 283 -18.38 -1.36 -9.19
CA LEU A 283 -19.30 -0.24 -9.32
C LEU A 283 -20.46 -0.57 -10.28
N GLN A 284 -20.22 -1.26 -11.39
CA GLN A 284 -21.27 -1.70 -12.33
C GLN A 284 -22.29 -2.64 -11.68
N ARG A 285 -21.89 -3.40 -10.64
CA ARG A 285 -22.80 -4.29 -9.90
C ARG A 285 -23.55 -3.59 -8.77
N LEU A 286 -23.04 -2.45 -8.29
CA LEU A 286 -23.63 -1.67 -7.21
C LEU A 286 -24.56 -0.57 -7.74
N LEU A 287 -24.21 0.06 -8.86
CA LEU A 287 -24.87 1.23 -9.40
C LEU A 287 -25.94 0.85 -10.44
N PRO A 288 -26.98 1.68 -10.64
CA PRO A 288 -27.92 1.50 -11.73
C PRO A 288 -27.23 1.48 -13.09
N ALA A 289 -27.70 0.65 -14.00
CA ALA A 289 -27.13 0.50 -15.33
C ALA A 289 -27.45 1.67 -16.29
N GLY A 290 -26.72 1.72 -17.42
CA GLY A 290 -26.95 2.69 -18.49
C GLY A 290 -26.47 4.10 -18.14
N ASP A 291 -27.22 5.13 -18.54
CA ASP A 291 -26.87 6.53 -18.31
C ASP A 291 -26.84 6.91 -16.82
N ALA A 292 -27.59 6.22 -15.98
CA ALA A 292 -27.57 6.41 -14.54
C ALA A 292 -26.21 6.09 -13.94
N PHE A 293 -25.51 5.07 -14.45
CA PHE A 293 -24.14 4.76 -14.05
C PHE A 293 -23.19 5.94 -14.31
N THR A 294 -23.18 6.45 -15.53
CA THR A 294 -22.33 7.58 -15.91
C THR A 294 -22.67 8.84 -15.13
N ARG A 295 -23.95 9.16 -14.95
CA ARG A 295 -24.38 10.32 -14.14
C ARG A 295 -23.96 10.19 -12.68
N THR A 296 -24.01 9.00 -12.10
CA THR A 296 -23.55 8.77 -10.73
C THR A 296 -22.04 9.03 -10.62
N LEU A 297 -21.24 8.51 -11.56
CA LEU A 297 -19.80 8.77 -11.59
C LEU A 297 -19.48 10.26 -11.75
N GLN A 298 -20.23 11.00 -12.57
CA GLN A 298 -20.03 12.44 -12.74
C GLN A 298 -20.40 13.26 -11.48
N ARG A 299 -21.20 12.69 -10.58
CA ARG A 299 -21.54 13.28 -9.28
C ARG A 299 -20.66 12.74 -8.14
N SER A 300 -19.70 11.90 -8.47
CA SER A 300 -18.76 11.30 -7.52
C SER A 300 -17.43 12.06 -7.49
N LEU A 301 -16.68 11.89 -6.40
CA LEU A 301 -15.34 12.39 -6.26
C LEU A 301 -14.43 11.28 -5.71
N LEU A 302 -13.24 11.17 -6.30
CA LEU A 302 -12.16 10.32 -5.80
C LEU A 302 -11.08 11.19 -5.13
N ILE A 303 -10.75 10.86 -3.89
CA ILE A 303 -9.50 11.27 -3.26
C ILE A 303 -8.50 10.12 -3.47
N SER A 304 -7.53 10.32 -4.35
CA SER A 304 -6.40 9.42 -4.53
C SER A 304 -5.35 9.76 -3.49
N ALA A 305 -5.22 8.92 -2.48
CA ALA A 305 -4.34 9.12 -1.34
C ALA A 305 -3.07 8.26 -1.49
N ASP A 306 -1.95 8.93 -1.73
CA ASP A 306 -0.66 8.32 -1.93
C ASP A 306 0.43 9.26 -1.41
N ASN A 307 1.48 8.74 -0.75
CA ASN A 307 2.43 9.57 -0.04
C ASN A 307 3.07 10.65 -0.92
N ALA A 308 3.46 11.75 -0.32
CA ALA A 308 4.10 12.88 -0.99
C ALA A 308 5.56 13.03 -0.55
N HIS A 309 6.38 13.68 -1.39
CA HIS A 309 7.78 13.93 -1.06
C HIS A 309 7.90 15.09 -0.07
N GLY A 310 8.33 14.82 1.15
CA GLY A 310 8.70 15.86 2.13
C GLY A 310 10.01 16.56 1.78
N VAL A 311 10.14 17.84 2.11
CA VAL A 311 11.41 18.58 1.94
C VAL A 311 12.44 18.03 2.90
N HIS A 312 13.40 17.30 2.35
CA HIS A 312 14.50 16.75 3.13
C HIS A 312 15.50 17.87 3.49
N PRO A 313 15.84 18.07 4.78
CA PRO A 313 16.66 19.22 5.22
C PRO A 313 18.04 19.29 4.56
N ASN A 314 18.62 18.15 4.22
CA ASN A 314 19.94 18.08 3.56
C ASN A 314 19.86 18.17 2.02
N TYR A 315 18.65 18.16 1.43
CA TYR A 315 18.42 18.16 -0.02
C TYR A 315 17.25 19.08 -0.40
N ALA A 316 17.11 20.21 0.29
CA ALA A 316 16.01 21.15 0.06
C ALA A 316 15.98 21.69 -1.38
N ASP A 317 17.14 21.74 -2.04
CA ASP A 317 17.30 22.12 -3.45
C ASP A 317 16.61 21.17 -4.45
N LYS A 318 16.18 19.98 -4.02
CA LYS A 318 15.42 19.05 -4.84
C LYS A 318 13.93 19.37 -4.93
N HIS A 319 13.47 20.38 -4.20
CA HIS A 319 12.08 20.87 -4.26
C HIS A 319 11.97 22.22 -4.94
N ASP A 320 10.77 22.50 -5.48
CA ASP A 320 10.39 23.85 -5.86
C ASP A 320 10.37 24.75 -4.62
N GLY A 321 10.83 26.00 -4.77
CA GLY A 321 11.03 26.91 -3.64
C GLY A 321 9.77 27.28 -2.85
N ASN A 322 8.58 27.16 -3.48
CA ASN A 322 7.29 27.48 -2.88
C ASN A 322 6.40 26.27 -2.60
N HIS A 323 6.79 25.07 -3.07
CA HIS A 323 5.94 23.88 -3.06
C HIS A 323 6.64 22.68 -2.40
N GLY A 324 7.37 22.95 -1.32
CA GLY A 324 8.09 21.94 -0.55
C GLY A 324 7.32 21.52 0.71
N PRO A 325 6.66 20.35 0.73
CA PRO A 325 5.88 19.89 1.87
C PRO A 325 6.76 19.60 3.09
N LYS A 326 6.25 19.91 4.27
CA LYS A 326 6.90 19.62 5.56
C LYS A 326 6.13 18.55 6.30
N LEU A 327 6.84 17.65 6.96
CA LEU A 327 6.26 16.67 7.88
C LEU A 327 5.55 17.42 9.03
N ASN A 328 4.48 16.83 9.55
CA ASN A 328 3.63 17.39 10.62
C ASN A 328 2.91 18.70 10.27
N ALA A 329 2.79 19.02 8.99
CA ALA A 329 2.09 20.21 8.52
C ALA A 329 0.84 19.88 7.67
N GLY A 330 0.31 18.68 7.82
CA GLY A 330 -0.93 18.21 7.21
C GLY A 330 -0.77 17.65 5.79
N PRO A 331 -1.87 17.14 5.21
CA PRO A 331 -1.87 16.53 3.89
C PRO A 331 -1.47 17.53 2.79
N VAL A 332 -0.96 16.96 1.70
CA VAL A 332 -0.40 17.67 0.56
C VAL A 332 -1.28 17.44 -0.66
N ILE A 333 -1.76 18.50 -1.31
CA ILE A 333 -2.40 18.41 -2.63
C ILE A 333 -1.30 18.33 -3.67
N LYS A 334 -1.31 17.28 -4.49
CA LYS A 334 -0.32 17.05 -5.56
C LYS A 334 -0.85 17.60 -6.89
N VAL A 335 -0.07 18.43 -7.58
CA VAL A 335 -0.43 19.06 -8.86
C VAL A 335 0.67 18.85 -9.88
N ASN A 336 0.30 18.48 -11.11
CA ASN A 336 1.25 18.34 -12.20
C ASN A 336 0.63 18.72 -13.55
N ALA A 337 1.29 19.61 -14.29
CA ALA A 337 0.81 20.11 -15.59
C ALA A 337 0.71 19.02 -16.67
N ASN A 338 1.46 17.94 -16.55
CA ASN A 338 1.44 16.79 -17.47
C ASN A 338 0.48 15.68 -17.04
N GLN A 339 -0.46 15.99 -16.11
CA GLN A 339 -1.47 15.04 -15.61
C GLN A 339 -0.86 13.75 -15.00
N ARG A 340 0.33 13.87 -14.39
CA ARG A 340 0.88 12.79 -13.55
C ARG A 340 0.12 12.67 -12.23
N TYR A 341 -0.64 13.72 -11.88
CA TYR A 341 -1.67 13.78 -10.86
C TYR A 341 -2.95 14.30 -11.50
N ALA A 342 -4.10 13.74 -11.11
CA ALA A 342 -5.41 14.06 -11.72
C ALA A 342 -6.07 15.33 -11.15
N THR A 343 -5.41 15.98 -10.22
CA THR A 343 -5.92 17.17 -9.52
C THR A 343 -6.27 18.31 -10.49
N SER A 344 -7.50 18.82 -10.39
CA SER A 344 -7.95 20.06 -11.02
C SER A 344 -8.06 21.20 -9.98
N SER A 345 -8.28 22.44 -10.46
CA SER A 345 -8.50 23.57 -9.55
C SER A 345 -9.77 23.39 -8.70
N GLU A 346 -10.82 22.81 -9.26
CA GLU A 346 -12.09 22.56 -8.55
C GLU A 346 -11.93 21.52 -7.45
N THR A 347 -11.28 20.38 -7.75
CA THR A 347 -11.06 19.31 -6.78
C THR A 347 -10.06 19.72 -5.70
N ALA A 348 -9.02 20.49 -6.06
CA ALA A 348 -8.07 21.08 -5.11
C ALA A 348 -8.75 22.10 -4.19
N ALA A 349 -9.62 22.96 -4.73
CA ALA A 349 -10.36 23.94 -3.95
C ALA A 349 -11.31 23.26 -2.94
N PHE A 350 -12.03 22.22 -3.38
CA PHE A 350 -12.87 21.44 -2.51
C PHE A 350 -12.08 20.83 -1.34
N PHE A 351 -10.95 20.19 -1.63
CA PHE A 351 -10.15 19.55 -0.57
C PHE A 351 -9.56 20.59 0.40
N ARG A 352 -9.16 21.77 -0.10
CA ARG A 352 -8.72 22.90 0.76
C ARG A 352 -9.82 23.39 1.67
N ASP A 353 -11.02 23.59 1.14
CA ASP A 353 -12.18 24.04 1.90
C ASP A 353 -12.54 23.01 2.99
N LEU A 354 -12.51 21.72 2.64
CA LEU A 354 -12.72 20.64 3.58
C LEU A 354 -11.68 20.68 4.72
N CYS A 355 -10.39 20.78 4.39
CA CYS A 355 -9.34 20.91 5.39
C CYS A 355 -9.54 22.15 6.29
N GLN A 356 -9.93 23.29 5.71
CA GLN A 356 -10.17 24.53 6.44
C GLN A 356 -11.35 24.39 7.42
N ARG A 357 -12.46 23.78 6.98
CA ARG A 357 -13.63 23.50 7.84
C ARG A 357 -13.26 22.61 9.02
N GLU A 358 -12.40 21.65 8.78
CA GLU A 358 -11.93 20.71 9.80
C GLU A 358 -10.77 21.25 10.66
N GLY A 359 -10.27 22.47 10.37
CA GLY A 359 -9.11 23.02 11.08
C GLY A 359 -7.82 22.21 10.88
N VAL A 360 -7.69 21.56 9.72
CA VAL A 360 -6.53 20.77 9.33
C VAL A 360 -5.65 21.61 8.41
N PRO A 361 -4.34 21.77 8.68
CA PRO A 361 -3.44 22.43 7.75
C PRO A 361 -3.33 21.64 6.47
N VAL A 362 -3.12 22.33 5.35
CA VAL A 362 -2.99 21.71 4.02
C VAL A 362 -1.88 22.36 3.21
N GLN A 363 -1.11 21.55 2.52
CA GLN A 363 0.04 21.97 1.73
C GLN A 363 -0.18 21.72 0.24
N SER A 364 0.76 22.14 -0.61
CA SER A 364 0.79 21.81 -2.04
C SER A 364 2.16 21.31 -2.44
N PHE A 365 2.17 20.39 -3.37
CA PHE A 365 3.37 19.88 -4.03
C PHE A 365 3.28 20.09 -5.54
N VAL A 366 4.34 20.65 -6.09
CA VAL A 366 4.64 20.67 -7.53
C VAL A 366 6.10 20.27 -7.67
N VAL A 367 6.37 19.30 -8.52
CA VAL A 367 7.76 18.88 -8.80
C VAL A 367 8.54 20.02 -9.47
N ARG A 368 9.83 20.13 -9.21
CA ARG A 368 10.70 21.08 -9.95
C ARG A 368 10.55 20.88 -11.45
N SER A 369 10.50 21.97 -12.22
CA SER A 369 10.26 21.93 -13.67
C SER A 369 11.35 21.22 -14.47
N ASP A 370 12.52 21.03 -13.88
CA ASP A 370 13.68 20.33 -14.46
C ASP A 370 13.81 18.87 -14.01
N MET A 371 12.81 18.35 -13.26
CA MET A 371 12.79 16.98 -12.76
C MET A 371 11.58 16.20 -13.27
N GLY A 372 11.74 14.87 -13.39
CA GLY A 372 10.64 13.97 -13.69
C GLY A 372 9.66 13.86 -12.51
N CYS A 373 8.38 13.68 -12.82
CA CYS A 373 7.33 13.44 -11.83
C CYS A 373 6.90 11.96 -11.86
N GLY A 374 6.79 11.34 -10.68
CA GLY A 374 6.08 10.07 -10.52
C GLY A 374 4.60 10.21 -10.89
N SER A 375 3.87 9.12 -10.83
CA SER A 375 2.41 9.10 -11.00
C SER A 375 1.79 8.35 -9.82
N THR A 376 0.47 8.27 -9.80
CA THR A 376 -0.34 7.62 -8.77
C THR A 376 -1.48 6.85 -9.43
N ILE A 377 -2.29 6.15 -8.64
CA ILE A 377 -3.54 5.55 -9.14
C ILE A 377 -4.58 6.61 -9.60
N GLY A 378 -4.44 7.86 -9.16
CA GLY A 378 -5.39 8.94 -9.45
C GLY A 378 -5.66 9.16 -10.94
N PRO A 379 -4.65 9.48 -11.76
CA PRO A 379 -4.81 9.67 -13.21
C PRO A 379 -5.36 8.44 -13.92
N ILE A 380 -4.96 7.24 -13.48
CA ILE A 380 -5.41 5.97 -14.06
C ILE A 380 -6.90 5.80 -13.83
N THR A 381 -7.34 5.89 -12.58
CA THR A 381 -8.76 5.73 -12.20
C THR A 381 -9.64 6.84 -12.81
N ALA A 382 -9.13 8.10 -12.81
CA ALA A 382 -9.81 9.21 -13.45
C ALA A 382 -10.00 8.97 -14.95
N GLY A 383 -8.98 8.46 -15.64
CA GLY A 383 -9.03 8.16 -17.08
C GLY A 383 -9.97 7.01 -17.43
N GLN A 384 -10.01 5.96 -16.59
CA GLN A 384 -10.87 4.79 -16.82
C GLN A 384 -12.35 5.06 -16.53
N LEU A 385 -12.65 5.68 -15.40
CA LEU A 385 -14.04 5.87 -14.92
C LEU A 385 -14.63 7.24 -15.27
N GLY A 386 -13.80 8.20 -15.66
CA GLY A 386 -14.23 9.57 -15.85
C GLY A 386 -14.65 10.26 -14.55
N VAL A 387 -14.20 9.78 -13.39
CA VAL A 387 -14.53 10.35 -12.08
C VAL A 387 -13.60 11.54 -11.77
N ARG A 388 -14.17 12.63 -11.23
CA ARG A 388 -13.35 13.75 -10.75
C ARG A 388 -12.44 13.30 -9.63
N THR A 389 -11.16 13.70 -9.69
CA THR A 389 -10.15 13.19 -8.77
C THR A 389 -9.28 14.32 -8.22
N VAL A 390 -8.92 14.23 -6.96
CA VAL A 390 -7.84 14.98 -6.33
C VAL A 390 -6.78 14.02 -5.84
N ASP A 391 -5.53 14.25 -6.21
CA ASP A 391 -4.38 13.52 -5.66
C ASP A 391 -3.83 14.24 -4.44
N ILE A 392 -3.78 13.52 -3.34
CA ILE A 392 -3.23 14.01 -2.07
C ILE A 392 -2.23 13.01 -1.51
N GLY A 393 -1.48 13.42 -0.49
CA GLY A 393 -0.65 12.49 0.27
C GLY A 393 -0.12 13.07 1.56
N LEU A 394 0.38 12.22 2.45
CA LEU A 394 1.17 12.68 3.59
C LEU A 394 2.63 12.79 3.18
N PRO A 395 3.33 13.86 3.61
CA PRO A 395 4.74 14.01 3.31
C PRO A 395 5.57 12.97 4.05
N THR A 396 6.45 12.28 3.33
CA THR A 396 7.37 11.29 3.88
C THR A 396 8.80 11.56 3.43
N PHE A 397 9.77 11.09 4.22
CA PHE A 397 11.16 10.97 3.80
C PHE A 397 11.50 9.52 3.48
N ALA A 398 12.52 9.34 2.66
CA ALA A 398 13.03 8.03 2.26
C ALA A 398 11.95 7.10 1.66
N MET A 399 10.98 7.67 0.92
CA MET A 399 10.03 6.89 0.13
C MET A 399 10.75 5.80 -0.66
N HIS A 400 10.19 4.58 -0.69
CA HIS A 400 10.77 3.37 -1.30
C HIS A 400 12.04 2.81 -0.62
N SER A 401 12.41 3.33 0.55
CA SER A 401 13.39 2.68 1.42
C SER A 401 12.75 1.53 2.19
N ILE A 402 13.56 0.57 2.62
CA ILE A 402 13.12 -0.47 3.57
C ILE A 402 12.67 0.13 4.93
N ARG A 403 12.99 1.40 5.18
CA ARG A 403 12.56 2.16 6.35
C ARG A 403 12.33 3.62 5.97
N GLU A 404 11.10 4.03 5.97
CA GLU A 404 10.60 5.35 5.62
C GLU A 404 10.27 6.16 6.89
N LEU A 405 10.02 7.46 6.74
CA LEU A 405 9.72 8.36 7.84
C LEU A 405 8.54 9.27 7.50
N ALA A 406 7.49 9.26 8.33
CA ALA A 406 6.34 10.16 8.25
C ALA A 406 6.20 11.02 9.50
N GLY A 407 5.45 12.12 9.40
CA GLY A 407 5.08 12.95 10.55
C GLY A 407 4.03 12.26 11.43
N SER A 408 4.25 12.22 12.75
CA SER A 408 3.36 11.54 13.68
C SER A 408 2.01 12.27 13.90
N HIS A 409 1.93 13.56 13.55
CA HIS A 409 0.68 14.32 13.60
C HIS A 409 -0.16 14.18 12.33
N ASP A 410 0.48 13.92 11.20
CA ASP A 410 -0.15 13.94 9.89
C ASP A 410 -1.19 12.83 9.72
N LEU A 411 -0.98 11.66 10.34
CA LEU A 411 -1.94 10.56 10.32
C LEU A 411 -3.32 11.00 10.86
N GLY A 412 -3.34 11.66 12.01
CA GLY A 412 -4.59 12.15 12.61
C GLY A 412 -5.27 13.23 11.76
N HIS A 413 -4.48 14.09 11.11
CA HIS A 413 -4.98 15.07 10.16
C HIS A 413 -5.67 14.40 8.96
N LEU A 414 -5.03 13.38 8.38
CA LEU A 414 -5.59 12.67 7.22
C LEU A 414 -6.87 11.92 7.59
N ILE A 415 -6.88 11.15 8.68
CA ILE A 415 -8.07 10.44 9.14
C ILE A 415 -9.24 11.42 9.33
N LYS A 416 -9.00 12.56 10.01
CA LYS A 416 -10.03 13.57 10.25
C LYS A 416 -10.65 14.10 8.97
N VAL A 417 -9.82 14.49 8.01
CA VAL A 417 -10.28 15.04 6.72
C VAL A 417 -10.99 13.98 5.87
N LEU A 418 -10.50 12.75 5.83
CA LEU A 418 -11.15 11.68 5.09
C LEU A 418 -12.51 11.28 5.70
N THR A 419 -12.63 11.31 7.04
CA THR A 419 -13.93 11.09 7.71
C THR A 419 -14.93 12.18 7.33
N ALA A 420 -14.52 13.45 7.36
CA ALA A 420 -15.36 14.57 6.93
C ALA A 420 -15.72 14.48 5.42
N PHE A 421 -14.81 13.97 4.58
CA PHE A 421 -15.09 13.73 3.18
C PHE A 421 -16.18 12.67 2.99
N TYR A 422 -16.11 11.55 3.67
CA TYR A 422 -17.12 10.50 3.57
C TYR A 422 -18.52 10.97 3.97
N SER A 423 -18.61 11.91 4.93
CA SER A 423 -19.88 12.51 5.37
C SER A 423 -20.30 13.73 4.55
N SER A 424 -19.53 14.17 3.56
CA SER A 424 -19.83 15.39 2.80
C SER A 424 -21.09 15.25 1.98
N SER A 425 -22.12 16.05 2.26
CA SER A 425 -23.40 16.06 1.52
C SER A 425 -23.26 16.70 0.12
N GLU A 426 -22.31 17.60 -0.06
CA GLU A 426 -22.06 18.32 -1.31
C GLU A 426 -20.63 17.99 -1.81
N LEU A 427 -20.54 17.66 -3.07
CA LEU A 427 -19.29 17.49 -3.81
C LEU A 427 -19.16 18.59 -4.87
N PRO A 428 -17.94 18.94 -5.32
CA PRO A 428 -17.79 19.91 -6.40
C PRO A 428 -18.49 19.38 -7.66
N LEU A 429 -19.37 20.20 -8.25
CA LEU A 429 -20.14 19.85 -9.45
C LEU A 429 -19.41 20.25 -10.72
#